data_9214dff82cf8426ae62a7afc7d9cec2c
#
_entry.id   9214dff82cf8426ae62a7afc7d9cec2c
#
_cell.length_a   1.000
_cell.length_b   1.000
_cell.length_c   1.000
_cell.angle_alpha   90.00
_cell.angle_beta   90.00
_cell.angle_gamma   90.00
#
_symmetry.space_group_name_H-M   'P 1'
#
loop_
_entity.id
_entity.type
_entity.pdbx_description
1 polymer ?
#
loop_
_entity_poly.entity_id
_entity_poly.type
_entity_poly.pdbx_seq_one_letter_code
_entity_poly.pdbx_strand_id
1 'polypeptide(L)'
;MTWPFENDTSAIVKKLADRSMKADKRRNAFIIITIAFAVSLMMVLALYNLGTDRENRLYLQGRYQSSFINSTSAVFEKLEHNNQIEAVGKEAAMGTSRINDYTLDVYYRDQNALELKGVTDLLGKMPEAENEIIVEQSYFEHLGLPVQLDQTVTLDMPFGENQTYHVCGIIQSSNASRIYQVIVSDGLYSRYGKANCYDLLVRVKKYRKYGQRNFETADKRNCGTKRCT
;
A
#
# COMPACT_ATOMS: atom_id res chain seq x y z
N MET A 1 -27.70 3.83 -73.17
CA MET A 1 -26.98 5.13 -73.23
C MET A 1 -25.88 5.05 -72.19
N THR A 2 -24.68 4.69 -72.58
CA THR A 2 -23.50 4.72 -71.73
C THR A 2 -22.91 6.11 -71.78
N TRP A 3 -22.82 6.77 -70.60
CA TRP A 3 -22.18 8.07 -70.47
C TRP A 3 -20.70 7.94 -70.89
N PRO A 4 -20.20 8.75 -71.80
CA PRO A 4 -18.84 8.62 -72.34
C PRO A 4 -17.76 9.22 -71.47
N PHE A 5 -18.01 9.49 -70.20
CA PHE A 5 -17.07 10.11 -69.28
C PHE A 5 -16.89 9.34 -67.96
N GLU A 6 -16.72 8.05 -68.00
CA GLU A 6 -16.00 7.39 -66.93
C GLU A 6 -14.49 7.72 -67.07
N ASN A 7 -14.17 8.97 -66.75
CA ASN A 7 -12.78 9.37 -66.59
C ASN A 7 -12.26 8.72 -65.34
N ASP A 8 -11.45 7.68 -65.48
CA ASP A 8 -10.69 7.15 -64.38
C ASP A 8 -9.67 8.22 -63.91
N THR A 9 -10.17 9.08 -62.99
CA THR A 9 -9.37 10.17 -62.38
C THR A 9 -8.41 9.65 -61.30
N SER A 10 -8.47 8.36 -61.00
CA SER A 10 -7.65 7.76 -59.93
C SER A 10 -6.16 7.91 -60.16
N ALA A 11 -5.70 7.75 -61.41
CA ALA A 11 -4.31 7.96 -61.79
C ALA A 11 -3.86 9.42 -61.66
N ILE A 12 -4.74 10.39 -61.98
CA ILE A 12 -4.46 11.82 -61.87
C ILE A 12 -4.42 12.24 -60.40
N VAL A 13 -5.39 11.75 -59.57
CA VAL A 13 -5.45 12.00 -58.12
C VAL A 13 -4.21 11.44 -57.44
N LYS A 14 -3.79 10.24 -57.78
CA LYS A 14 -2.55 9.61 -57.26
C LYS A 14 -1.30 10.43 -57.60
N LYS A 15 -1.20 10.89 -58.84
CA LYS A 15 -0.06 11.71 -59.30
C LYS A 15 -0.03 13.10 -58.65
N LEU A 16 -1.18 13.72 -58.39
CA LEU A 16 -1.31 14.94 -57.66
C LEU A 16 -0.95 14.76 -56.15
N ALA A 17 -1.43 13.71 -55.55
CA ALA A 17 -1.09 13.36 -54.18
C ALA A 17 0.41 13.12 -53.97
N ASP A 18 1.06 12.37 -54.89
CA ASP A 18 2.51 12.12 -54.87
C ASP A 18 3.33 13.41 -55.04
N ARG A 19 2.87 14.34 -55.92
CA ARG A 19 3.52 15.64 -56.08
C ARG A 19 3.35 16.50 -54.85
N SER A 20 2.18 16.58 -54.26
CA SER A 20 1.91 17.33 -53.01
C SER A 20 2.75 16.78 -51.85
N MET A 21 2.82 15.44 -51.71
CA MET A 21 3.65 14.83 -50.69
C MET A 21 5.13 15.13 -50.86
N LYS A 22 5.62 15.19 -52.11
CA LYS A 22 7.03 15.55 -52.42
C LYS A 22 7.35 17.02 -52.19
N ALA A 23 6.39 17.94 -52.48
CA ALA A 23 6.55 19.38 -52.24
C ALA A 23 6.64 19.75 -50.78
N ASP A 24 5.83 19.10 -49.91
CA ASP A 24 5.72 19.39 -48.51
C ASP A 24 6.40 18.34 -47.60
N LYS A 25 7.47 17.73 -48.05
CA LYS A 25 8.17 16.66 -47.31
C LYS A 25 8.45 16.98 -45.83
N ARG A 26 8.94 18.22 -45.57
CA ARG A 26 9.28 18.64 -44.20
C ARG A 26 8.04 18.73 -43.31
N ARG A 27 6.94 19.30 -43.82
CA ARG A 27 5.66 19.41 -43.10
C ARG A 27 5.05 18.04 -42.82
N ASN A 28 5.06 17.19 -43.83
CA ASN A 28 4.51 15.81 -43.69
C ASN A 28 5.34 14.98 -42.72
N ALA A 29 6.67 15.08 -42.75
CA ALA A 29 7.56 14.41 -41.80
C ALA A 29 7.29 14.88 -40.36
N PHE A 30 7.10 16.20 -40.16
CA PHE A 30 6.76 16.75 -38.84
C PHE A 30 5.43 16.22 -38.34
N ILE A 31 4.39 16.16 -39.16
CA ILE A 31 3.08 15.59 -38.81
C ILE A 31 3.20 14.12 -38.41
N ILE A 32 3.93 13.31 -39.20
CA ILE A 32 4.13 11.90 -38.91
C ILE A 32 4.84 11.71 -37.55
N ILE A 33 5.91 12.49 -37.31
CA ILE A 33 6.66 12.43 -36.05
C ILE A 33 5.76 12.81 -34.87
N THR A 34 4.95 13.86 -35.02
CA THR A 34 4.04 14.31 -33.96
C THR A 34 2.98 13.27 -33.64
N ILE A 35 2.38 12.64 -34.67
CA ILE A 35 1.41 11.58 -34.47
C ILE A 35 2.07 10.34 -33.83
N ALA A 36 3.25 9.95 -34.30
CA ALA A 36 3.98 8.83 -33.74
C ALA A 36 4.32 9.06 -32.26
N PHE A 37 4.77 10.28 -31.94
CA PHE A 37 5.05 10.66 -30.55
C PHE A 37 3.80 10.62 -29.65
N ALA A 38 2.68 11.17 -30.14
CA ALA A 38 1.41 11.15 -29.39
C ALA A 38 0.91 9.74 -29.14
N VAL A 39 0.97 8.86 -30.14
CA VAL A 39 0.59 7.45 -30.00
C VAL A 39 1.53 6.71 -29.04
N SER A 40 2.83 6.96 -29.15
CA SER A 40 3.82 6.38 -28.23
C SER A 40 3.56 6.80 -26.79
N LEU A 41 3.26 8.06 -26.54
CA LEU A 41 2.97 8.58 -25.20
C LEU A 41 1.68 7.98 -24.62
N MET A 42 0.63 7.84 -25.44
CA MET A 42 -0.60 7.15 -25.03
C MET A 42 -0.32 5.68 -24.68
N MET A 43 0.53 5.00 -25.45
CA MET A 43 0.89 3.60 -25.21
C MET A 43 1.66 3.45 -23.89
N VAL A 44 2.62 4.34 -23.62
CA VAL A 44 3.36 4.37 -22.36
C VAL A 44 2.43 4.58 -21.16
N LEU A 45 1.50 5.53 -21.23
CA LEU A 45 0.52 5.77 -20.18
C LEU A 45 -0.41 4.57 -19.96
N ALA A 46 -0.85 3.91 -21.03
CA ALA A 46 -1.68 2.71 -20.93
C ALA A 46 -0.91 1.56 -20.26
N LEU A 47 0.34 1.32 -20.66
CA LEU A 47 1.19 0.29 -20.05
C LEU A 47 1.51 0.59 -18.59
N TYR A 48 1.76 1.85 -18.24
CA TYR A 48 1.97 2.28 -16.87
C TYR A 48 0.72 1.99 -16.00
N ASN A 49 -0.46 2.37 -16.46
CA ASN A 49 -1.72 2.10 -15.74
C ASN A 49 -1.99 0.60 -15.57
N LEU A 50 -1.74 -0.21 -16.61
CA LEU A 50 -1.87 -1.66 -16.52
C LEU A 50 -0.86 -2.29 -15.56
N GLY A 51 0.36 -1.76 -15.53
CA GLY A 51 1.41 -2.19 -14.59
C GLY A 51 1.04 -1.89 -13.14
N THR A 52 0.63 -0.65 -12.85
CA THR A 52 0.22 -0.25 -11.51
C THR A 52 -1.03 -0.98 -11.02
N ASP A 53 -2.01 -1.24 -11.90
CA ASP A 53 -3.18 -2.06 -11.57
C ASP A 53 -2.80 -3.50 -11.21
N ARG A 54 -1.86 -4.08 -11.93
CA ARG A 54 -1.37 -5.43 -11.66
C ARG A 54 -0.63 -5.50 -10.32
N GLU A 55 0.27 -4.56 -10.07
CA GLU A 55 1.01 -4.48 -8.81
C GLU A 55 0.07 -4.25 -7.62
N ASN A 56 -0.89 -3.33 -7.73
CA ASN A 56 -1.89 -3.10 -6.70
C ASN A 56 -2.71 -4.35 -6.39
N ARG A 57 -3.07 -5.14 -7.40
CA ARG A 57 -3.78 -6.42 -7.19
C ARG A 57 -2.91 -7.45 -6.48
N LEU A 58 -1.65 -7.58 -6.87
CA LEU A 58 -0.70 -8.48 -6.22
C LEU A 58 -0.41 -8.02 -4.78
N TYR A 59 -0.29 -6.72 -4.58
CA TYR A 59 -0.11 -6.11 -3.25
C TYR A 59 -1.29 -6.40 -2.31
N LEU A 60 -2.52 -6.39 -2.83
CA LEU A 60 -3.73 -6.68 -2.05
C LEU A 60 -3.99 -8.18 -1.87
N GLN A 61 -3.33 -9.05 -2.67
CA GLN A 61 -3.41 -10.49 -2.46
C GLN A 61 -2.70 -10.87 -1.15
N GLY A 62 -3.45 -11.46 -0.23
CA GLY A 62 -2.93 -11.84 1.09
C GLY A 62 -2.90 -10.69 2.11
N ARG A 63 -3.20 -9.45 1.71
CA ARG A 63 -3.29 -8.28 2.59
C ARG A 63 -4.76 -7.98 2.96
N TYR A 64 -4.95 -6.98 3.80
CA TYR A 64 -6.29 -6.50 4.15
C TYR A 64 -6.92 -5.74 2.99
N GLN A 65 -8.24 -5.85 2.85
CA GLN A 65 -9.03 -5.11 1.86
C GLN A 65 -9.82 -3.96 2.48
N SER A 66 -10.00 -3.96 3.79
CA SER A 66 -10.70 -2.90 4.52
C SER A 66 -10.08 -2.67 5.88
N SER A 67 -10.20 -1.43 6.37
CA SER A 67 -9.83 -1.08 7.73
C SER A 67 -10.98 -0.33 8.41
N PHE A 68 -11.24 -0.70 9.67
CA PHE A 68 -12.20 -0.01 10.54
C PHE A 68 -11.41 0.79 11.56
N ILE A 69 -11.38 2.10 11.39
CA ILE A 69 -10.57 3.00 12.20
C ILE A 69 -11.26 3.27 13.55
N ASN A 70 -10.47 3.34 14.63
CA ASN A 70 -10.93 3.61 15.98
C ASN A 70 -12.07 2.69 16.42
N SER A 71 -11.91 1.40 16.26
CA SER A 71 -12.91 0.39 16.58
C SER A 71 -12.68 -0.19 17.98
N THR A 72 -13.77 -0.62 18.61
CA THR A 72 -13.72 -1.24 19.94
C THR A 72 -13.57 -2.77 19.84
N SER A 73 -13.15 -3.42 20.93
CA SER A 73 -13.07 -4.88 21.03
C SER A 73 -14.40 -5.57 20.68
N ALA A 74 -15.54 -4.95 20.97
CA ALA A 74 -16.86 -5.51 20.61
C ALA A 74 -17.09 -5.56 19.09
N VAL A 75 -16.48 -4.65 18.30
CA VAL A 75 -16.51 -4.71 16.84
C VAL A 75 -15.58 -5.81 16.34
N PHE A 76 -14.41 -5.95 16.96
CA PHE A 76 -13.48 -7.04 16.65
C PHE A 76 -14.14 -8.43 16.79
N GLU A 77 -14.77 -8.71 17.92
CA GLU A 77 -15.48 -9.96 18.16
C GLU A 77 -16.57 -10.26 17.11
N LYS A 78 -17.34 -9.24 16.73
CA LYS A 78 -18.35 -9.38 15.67
C LYS A 78 -17.75 -9.68 14.31
N LEU A 79 -16.59 -9.08 13.98
CA LEU A 79 -15.90 -9.34 12.72
C LEU A 79 -15.26 -10.73 12.71
N GLU A 80 -14.65 -11.15 13.80
CA GLU A 80 -14.02 -12.48 13.95
C GLU A 80 -15.04 -13.61 13.79
N HIS A 81 -16.24 -13.44 14.33
CA HIS A 81 -17.32 -14.42 14.20
C HIS A 81 -18.09 -14.36 12.87
N ASN A 82 -17.70 -13.49 11.95
CA ASN A 82 -18.36 -13.37 10.66
C ASN A 82 -17.79 -14.38 9.64
N ASN A 83 -18.64 -15.28 9.16
CA ASN A 83 -18.26 -16.34 8.21
C ASN A 83 -17.70 -15.84 6.87
N GLN A 84 -17.89 -14.59 6.51
CA GLN A 84 -17.36 -13.99 5.28
C GLN A 84 -15.94 -13.45 5.45
N ILE A 85 -15.49 -13.29 6.68
CA ILE A 85 -14.17 -12.77 7.03
C ILE A 85 -13.18 -13.93 7.16
N GLU A 86 -12.01 -13.77 6.61
CA GLU A 86 -10.92 -14.73 6.65
C GLU A 86 -9.99 -14.47 7.83
N ALA A 87 -9.61 -13.20 7.99
CA ALA A 87 -8.73 -12.76 9.05
C ALA A 87 -9.04 -11.32 9.47
N VAL A 88 -8.88 -11.04 10.74
CA VAL A 88 -8.95 -9.72 11.35
C VAL A 88 -7.69 -9.50 12.17
N GLY A 89 -7.03 -8.37 11.98
CA GLY A 89 -5.86 -7.97 12.75
C GLY A 89 -6.11 -6.66 13.48
N LYS A 90 -5.50 -6.51 14.66
CA LYS A 90 -5.55 -5.29 15.47
C LYS A 90 -4.29 -4.46 15.26
N GLU A 91 -4.46 -3.21 14.90
CA GLU A 91 -3.38 -2.23 14.83
C GLU A 91 -3.75 -1.00 15.65
N ALA A 92 -2.79 -0.40 16.33
CA ALA A 92 -2.97 0.91 16.95
C ALA A 92 -1.70 1.74 16.80
N ALA A 93 -1.83 2.96 16.31
CA ALA A 93 -0.74 3.91 16.29
C ALA A 93 -0.57 4.50 17.70
N MET A 94 0.64 4.39 18.25
CA MET A 94 0.96 4.92 19.59
C MET A 94 1.66 6.27 19.52
N GLY A 95 2.11 6.66 18.36
CA GLY A 95 2.76 7.95 18.11
C GLY A 95 4.04 7.80 17.30
N THR A 96 4.74 8.91 17.20
CA THR A 96 5.96 9.03 16.41
C THR A 96 7.05 9.62 17.27
N SER A 97 8.21 8.99 17.29
CA SER A 97 9.43 9.50 17.90
C SER A 97 10.41 9.98 16.84
N ARG A 98 11.25 10.93 17.19
CA ARG A 98 12.28 11.46 16.32
C ARG A 98 13.64 11.27 16.97
N ILE A 99 14.52 10.51 16.29
CA ILE A 99 15.89 10.30 16.74
C ILE A 99 16.81 10.81 15.64
N ASN A 100 17.54 11.90 15.91
CA ASN A 100 18.34 12.61 14.90
C ASN A 100 17.48 12.99 13.68
N ASP A 101 17.90 12.56 12.48
CA ASP A 101 17.19 12.77 11.22
C ASP A 101 16.16 11.67 10.88
N TYR A 102 15.93 10.74 11.80
CA TYR A 102 15.07 9.58 11.60
C TYR A 102 13.78 9.68 12.38
N THR A 103 12.73 9.14 11.80
CA THR A 103 11.40 9.05 12.39
C THR A 103 11.10 7.60 12.73
N LEU A 104 10.68 7.35 13.96
CA LEU A 104 10.21 6.04 14.44
C LEU A 104 8.71 6.11 14.64
N ASP A 105 7.97 5.39 13.83
CA ASP A 105 6.53 5.21 14.01
C ASP A 105 6.29 4.02 14.91
N VAL A 106 5.69 4.26 16.07
CA VAL A 106 5.43 3.25 17.09
C VAL A 106 4.02 2.74 16.96
N TYR A 107 3.90 1.42 16.78
CA TYR A 107 2.62 0.72 16.63
C TYR A 107 2.50 -0.43 17.62
N TYR A 108 1.29 -0.66 18.06
CA TYR A 108 0.87 -1.99 18.50
C TYR A 108 0.28 -2.73 17.29
N ARG A 109 0.69 -3.97 17.09
CA ARG A 109 0.13 -4.89 16.08
C ARG A 109 0.10 -6.30 16.61
N ASP A 110 -1.03 -6.97 16.46
CA ASP A 110 -1.09 -8.40 16.67
C ASP A 110 -0.48 -9.16 15.46
N GLN A 111 -0.30 -10.45 15.61
CA GLN A 111 0.30 -11.29 14.57
C GLN A 111 -0.51 -11.25 13.26
N ASN A 112 -1.84 -11.25 13.36
CA ASN A 112 -2.71 -11.14 12.19
C ASN A 112 -2.54 -9.80 11.46
N ALA A 113 -2.41 -8.70 12.20
CA ALA A 113 -2.18 -7.38 11.60
C ALA A 113 -0.84 -7.33 10.86
N LEU A 114 0.21 -7.95 11.39
CA LEU A 114 1.50 -8.06 10.70
C LEU A 114 1.38 -8.80 9.37
N GLU A 115 0.76 -9.96 9.37
CA GLU A 115 0.51 -10.75 8.17
C GLU A 115 -0.34 -9.97 7.14
N LEU A 116 -1.40 -9.32 7.60
CA LEU A 116 -2.29 -8.51 6.76
C LEU A 116 -1.61 -7.26 6.19
N LYS A 117 -0.58 -6.74 6.84
CA LYS A 117 0.31 -5.69 6.30
C LYS A 117 1.36 -6.24 5.34
N GLY A 118 1.45 -7.57 5.22
CA GLY A 118 2.40 -8.27 4.34
C GLY A 118 3.79 -8.39 4.93
N VAL A 119 3.91 -8.34 6.23
CA VAL A 119 5.14 -8.70 6.94
C VAL A 119 5.17 -10.22 7.06
N THR A 120 5.90 -10.87 6.17
CA THR A 120 6.06 -12.34 6.13
C THR A 120 7.38 -12.78 6.74
N ASP A 121 8.36 -11.89 6.77
CA ASP A 121 9.74 -12.19 7.13
C ASP A 121 10.08 -11.54 8.49
N LEU A 122 9.46 -12.05 9.55
CA LEU A 122 9.80 -11.72 10.92
C LEU A 122 10.89 -12.68 11.42
N LEU A 123 12.05 -12.13 11.73
CA LEU A 123 13.10 -12.85 12.45
C LEU A 123 12.84 -12.71 13.95
N GLY A 124 12.76 -13.82 14.70
CA GLY A 124 12.51 -13.82 16.13
C GLY A 124 11.03 -14.09 16.48
N LYS A 125 10.52 -13.42 17.51
CA LYS A 125 9.17 -13.64 18.05
C LYS A 125 8.38 -12.34 18.23
N MET A 126 7.07 -12.47 18.47
CA MET A 126 6.22 -11.34 18.90
C MET A 126 6.63 -10.86 20.31
N PRO A 127 6.51 -9.54 20.58
CA PRO A 127 6.81 -9.00 21.90
C PRO A 127 5.74 -9.39 22.91
N GLU A 128 6.14 -10.03 24.00
CA GLU A 128 5.26 -10.45 25.10
C GLU A 128 5.43 -9.53 26.31
N ALA A 129 6.68 -9.21 26.67
CA ALA A 129 6.97 -8.34 27.81
C ALA A 129 6.88 -6.86 27.43
N GLU A 130 6.61 -5.98 28.40
CA GLU A 130 6.49 -4.53 28.17
C GLU A 130 7.80 -3.91 27.64
N ASN A 131 8.93 -4.49 27.93
CA ASN A 131 10.24 -4.04 27.46
C ASN A 131 10.71 -4.74 26.18
N GLU A 132 9.90 -5.62 25.58
CA GLU A 132 10.20 -6.28 24.31
C GLU A 132 9.63 -5.50 23.15
N ILE A 133 10.40 -5.38 22.06
CA ILE A 133 9.99 -4.70 20.84
C ILE A 133 10.45 -5.45 19.59
N ILE A 134 9.73 -5.22 18.51
CA ILE A 134 10.17 -5.55 17.15
C ILE A 134 10.61 -4.26 16.48
N VAL A 135 11.72 -4.32 15.76
CA VAL A 135 12.29 -3.17 15.04
C VAL A 135 12.54 -3.56 13.59
N GLU A 136 12.41 -2.61 12.70
CA GLU A 136 12.70 -2.79 11.29
C GLU A 136 14.23 -2.90 11.05
N GLN A 137 14.66 -3.85 10.21
CA GLN A 137 16.09 -4.10 9.91
C GLN A 137 16.81 -2.84 9.43
N SER A 138 16.17 -2.08 8.55
CA SER A 138 16.71 -0.84 7.98
C SER A 138 17.11 0.21 9.03
N TYR A 139 16.50 0.20 10.21
CA TYR A 139 16.90 1.06 11.33
C TYR A 139 18.33 0.74 11.83
N PHE A 140 18.63 -0.54 12.01
CA PHE A 140 19.98 -0.96 12.44
C PHE A 140 21.04 -0.66 11.38
N GLU A 141 20.71 -0.92 10.12
CA GLU A 141 21.62 -0.67 8.99
C GLU A 141 21.98 0.81 8.87
N HIS A 142 21.03 1.71 9.04
CA HIS A 142 21.28 3.15 8.97
C HIS A 142 22.07 3.69 10.18
N LEU A 143 21.96 3.07 11.34
CA LEU A 143 22.76 3.42 12.50
C LEU A 143 24.14 2.75 12.50
N GLY A 144 24.42 1.88 11.53
CA GLY A 144 25.66 1.09 11.51
C GLY A 144 25.75 0.08 12.65
N LEU A 145 24.60 -0.32 13.20
CA LEU A 145 24.51 -1.32 14.26
C LEU A 145 24.37 -2.73 13.66
N PRO A 146 24.86 -3.75 14.34
CA PRO A 146 24.64 -5.13 13.89
C PRO A 146 23.15 -5.49 13.95
N VAL A 147 22.66 -6.17 12.91
CA VAL A 147 21.29 -6.69 12.84
C VAL A 147 21.25 -8.02 13.60
N GLN A 148 20.99 -7.98 14.90
CA GLN A 148 20.98 -9.15 15.77
C GLN A 148 19.77 -9.13 16.71
N LEU A 149 19.23 -10.32 17.00
CA LEU A 149 18.25 -10.50 18.06
C LEU A 149 18.91 -10.37 19.44
N ASP A 150 18.08 -10.22 20.44
CA ASP A 150 18.47 -10.19 21.85
C ASP A 150 19.39 -9.03 22.25
N GLN A 151 19.56 -8.02 21.38
CA GLN A 151 20.24 -6.78 21.72
C GLN A 151 19.29 -5.79 22.41
N THR A 152 19.86 -4.88 23.15
CA THR A 152 19.13 -3.78 23.79
C THR A 152 19.33 -2.48 23.00
N VAL A 153 18.24 -1.74 22.81
CA VAL A 153 18.25 -0.42 22.20
C VAL A 153 17.57 0.59 23.11
N THR A 154 18.13 1.78 23.19
CA THR A 154 17.50 2.87 23.91
C THR A 154 16.74 3.73 22.93
N LEU A 155 15.43 3.84 23.13
CA LEU A 155 14.54 4.59 22.26
C LEU A 155 13.79 5.64 23.08
N ASP A 156 13.64 6.83 22.49
CA ASP A 156 12.78 7.88 23.02
C ASP A 156 11.35 7.63 22.49
N MET A 157 10.54 7.00 23.32
CA MET A 157 9.17 6.66 22.93
C MET A 157 8.23 7.87 23.08
N PRO A 158 7.20 8.02 22.24
CA PRO A 158 6.33 9.20 22.24
C PRO A 158 5.48 9.36 23.52
N PHE A 159 5.50 8.38 24.40
CA PHE A 159 4.71 8.31 25.63
C PHE A 159 5.55 8.25 26.92
N GLY A 160 6.87 8.37 26.85
CA GLY A 160 7.74 8.29 28.01
C GLY A 160 9.16 8.76 27.71
N GLU A 161 9.97 8.84 28.76
CA GLU A 161 11.39 9.16 28.65
C GLU A 161 12.18 8.04 27.96
N ASN A 162 13.42 8.33 27.57
CA ASN A 162 14.35 7.36 27.04
C ASN A 162 14.37 6.07 27.85
N GLN A 163 13.92 4.98 27.28
CA GLN A 163 13.91 3.66 27.92
C GLN A 163 14.69 2.67 27.09
N THR A 164 15.26 1.68 27.78
CA THR A 164 15.99 0.57 27.14
C THR A 164 15.02 -0.58 26.89
N TYR A 165 14.92 -0.96 25.61
CA TYR A 165 14.08 -2.06 25.15
C TYR A 165 14.93 -3.21 24.64
N HIS A 166 14.38 -4.41 24.77
CA HIS A 166 14.96 -5.65 24.28
C HIS A 166 14.38 -5.99 22.91
N VAL A 167 15.22 -6.19 21.92
CA VAL A 167 14.81 -6.51 20.54
C VAL A 167 14.53 -8.00 20.43
N CYS A 168 13.27 -8.39 20.52
CA CYS A 168 12.83 -9.79 20.42
C CYS A 168 12.51 -10.20 18.99
N GLY A 169 12.32 -9.23 18.08
CA GLY A 169 12.05 -9.50 16.68
C GLY A 169 12.56 -8.42 15.75
N ILE A 170 12.86 -8.79 14.52
CA ILE A 170 13.33 -7.90 13.47
C ILE A 170 12.50 -8.14 12.22
N ILE A 171 11.86 -7.08 11.70
CA ILE A 171 11.18 -7.12 10.41
C ILE A 171 12.22 -6.92 9.32
N GLN A 172 12.36 -7.92 8.44
CA GLN A 172 13.23 -7.83 7.29
C GLN A 172 12.55 -6.97 6.21
N SER A 173 12.93 -5.71 6.14
CA SER A 173 12.51 -4.82 5.05
C SER A 173 13.68 -3.97 4.61
N SER A 174 13.78 -3.75 3.32
CA SER A 174 14.74 -2.81 2.72
C SER A 174 14.01 -1.50 2.41
N ASN A 175 13.68 -0.74 3.44
CA ASN A 175 12.98 0.52 3.25
C ASN A 175 14.01 1.65 3.04
N ALA A 176 13.97 2.29 1.87
CA ALA A 176 14.79 3.46 1.58
C ALA A 176 14.28 4.76 2.24
N SER A 177 13.17 4.69 2.98
CA SER A 177 12.62 5.83 3.71
C SER A 177 13.40 6.07 5.01
N ARG A 178 13.32 7.28 5.54
CA ARG A 178 13.85 7.62 6.88
C ARG A 178 12.81 7.44 7.98
N ILE A 179 11.76 6.68 7.71
CA ILE A 179 10.68 6.37 8.63
C ILE A 179 10.75 4.86 8.91
N TYR A 180 10.98 4.50 10.14
CA TYR A 180 11.09 3.12 10.59
C TYR A 180 9.95 2.76 11.50
N GLN A 181 9.60 1.48 11.51
CA GLN A 181 8.53 0.98 12.35
C GLN A 181 9.08 0.25 13.57
N VAL A 182 8.47 0.55 14.71
CA VAL A 182 8.69 -0.17 15.97
C VAL A 182 7.36 -0.73 16.41
N ILE A 183 7.33 -2.02 16.73
CA ILE A 183 6.13 -2.69 17.20
C ILE A 183 6.33 -3.07 18.66
N VAL A 184 5.38 -2.69 19.46
CA VAL A 184 5.40 -2.90 20.91
C VAL A 184 4.45 -4.01 21.34
N SER A 185 4.63 -4.50 22.57
CA SER A 185 3.78 -5.52 23.17
C SER A 185 2.38 -5.01 23.52
N ASP A 186 1.44 -5.92 23.70
CA ASP A 186 0.10 -5.64 24.20
C ASP A 186 0.11 -5.00 25.60
N GLY A 187 1.04 -5.42 26.47
CA GLY A 187 1.23 -4.83 27.81
C GLY A 187 1.58 -3.36 27.72
N LEU A 188 2.54 -2.98 26.88
CA LEU A 188 2.94 -1.60 26.69
C LEU A 188 1.82 -0.77 26.05
N TYR A 189 1.10 -1.33 25.08
CA TYR A 189 -0.07 -0.69 24.50
C TYR A 189 -1.19 -0.48 25.52
N SER A 190 -1.49 -1.46 26.35
CA SER A 190 -2.51 -1.34 27.39
C SER A 190 -2.20 -0.27 28.44
N ARG A 191 -0.91 0.00 28.65
CA ARG A 191 -0.43 1.00 29.60
C ARG A 191 -0.47 2.42 29.08
N TYR A 192 -0.07 2.63 27.83
CA TYR A 192 0.14 3.96 27.24
C TYR A 192 -0.77 4.27 26.06
N GLY A 193 -1.43 3.29 25.50
CA GLY A 193 -2.34 3.43 24.38
C GLY A 193 -3.75 3.86 24.81
N LYS A 194 -4.61 4.04 23.81
CA LYS A 194 -6.05 4.24 24.06
C LYS A 194 -6.70 2.90 24.35
N ALA A 195 -7.08 2.68 25.59
CA ALA A 195 -7.69 1.43 26.04
C ALA A 195 -8.84 0.98 25.12
N ASN A 196 -8.75 -0.27 24.62
CA ASN A 196 -9.76 -0.92 23.79
C ASN A 196 -10.10 -0.23 22.45
N CYS A 197 -9.17 0.55 21.88
CA CYS A 197 -9.37 1.29 20.65
C CYS A 197 -8.33 0.89 19.61
N TYR A 198 -8.75 0.19 18.54
CA TYR A 198 -7.87 -0.35 17.52
C TYR A 198 -8.34 0.02 16.11
N ASP A 199 -7.44 0.08 15.20
CA ASP A 199 -7.73 0.02 13.78
C ASP A 199 -7.77 -1.47 13.38
N LEU A 200 -8.93 -1.94 12.95
CA LEU A 200 -9.13 -3.34 12.60
C LEU A 200 -8.88 -3.53 11.11
N LEU A 201 -7.88 -4.32 10.78
CA LEU A 201 -7.56 -4.71 9.41
C LEU A 201 -8.32 -5.98 9.06
N VAL A 202 -9.04 -5.99 7.94
CA VAL A 202 -9.94 -7.09 7.59
C VAL A 202 -9.63 -7.64 6.22
N ARG A 203 -9.50 -8.99 6.15
CA ARG A 203 -9.42 -9.77 4.92
C ARG A 203 -10.64 -10.64 4.76
N VAL A 204 -11.30 -10.58 3.59
CA VAL A 204 -12.50 -11.35 3.28
C VAL A 204 -12.17 -12.61 2.47
N LYS A 205 -12.88 -13.71 2.72
CA LYS A 205 -12.66 -15.04 2.09
C LYS A 205 -12.82 -15.04 0.57
N LYS A 206 -13.70 -14.20 0.03
CA LYS A 206 -13.94 -14.09 -1.42
C LYS A 206 -13.98 -12.63 -1.83
N TYR A 207 -12.83 -12.10 -2.22
CA TYR A 207 -12.80 -10.80 -2.87
C TYR A 207 -13.34 -10.96 -4.30
N ARG A 208 -14.62 -10.69 -4.51
CA ARG A 208 -15.21 -10.57 -5.85
C ARG A 208 -14.88 -9.20 -6.42
N LYS A 209 -14.52 -9.15 -7.71
CA LYS A 209 -14.20 -7.95 -8.52
C LYS A 209 -15.29 -6.84 -8.48
N TYR A 210 -16.42 -7.10 -7.84
CA TYR A 210 -17.57 -6.20 -7.66
C TYR A 210 -17.70 -5.65 -6.23
N GLY A 211 -16.65 -5.77 -5.42
CA GLY A 211 -16.72 -5.59 -3.96
C GLY A 211 -16.91 -4.17 -3.44
N GLN A 212 -16.65 -3.12 -4.20
CA GLN A 212 -16.84 -1.75 -3.69
C GLN A 212 -18.30 -1.45 -3.28
N ARG A 213 -19.28 -1.91 -4.03
CA ARG A 213 -20.71 -1.68 -3.68
C ARG A 213 -21.18 -2.51 -2.48
N ASN A 214 -20.63 -3.70 -2.27
CA ASN A 214 -21.03 -4.54 -1.14
C ASN A 214 -20.36 -4.12 0.18
N PHE A 215 -19.17 -3.48 0.11
CA PHE A 215 -18.50 -2.92 1.27
C PHE A 215 -19.24 -1.70 1.84
N GLU A 216 -19.66 -0.77 1.00
CA GLU A 216 -20.45 0.40 1.45
C GLU A 216 -21.77 -0.01 2.11
N THR A 217 -22.38 -1.13 1.68
CA THR A 217 -23.61 -1.65 2.29
C THR A 217 -23.38 -2.43 3.57
N ALA A 218 -22.22 -3.07 3.75
CA ALA A 218 -21.84 -3.73 5.00
C ALA A 218 -21.48 -2.69 6.07
N ASP A 219 -20.73 -1.67 5.69
CA ASP A 219 -20.32 -0.55 6.57
C ASP A 219 -21.55 0.21 7.11
N LYS A 220 -22.50 0.55 6.26
CA LYS A 220 -23.75 1.25 6.68
C LYS A 220 -24.65 0.43 7.61
N ARG A 221 -24.60 -0.91 7.57
CA ARG A 221 -25.42 -1.77 8.43
C ARG A 221 -24.78 -2.12 9.76
N ASN A 222 -23.45 -2.11 9.83
CA ASN A 222 -22.69 -2.49 11.05
C ASN A 222 -22.03 -1.32 11.77
N CYS A 223 -22.02 -0.13 11.18
CA CYS A 223 -21.52 1.08 11.83
C CYS A 223 -22.55 1.66 12.81
N GLY A 224 -22.94 0.84 13.80
CA GLY A 224 -23.64 1.25 15.01
C GLY A 224 -22.62 1.85 15.97
N THR A 225 -22.22 3.07 15.64
CA THR A 225 -21.84 4.16 16.56
C THR A 225 -21.34 3.79 17.95
N LYS A 226 -20.04 3.56 18.08
CA LYS A 226 -19.27 4.10 19.21
C LYS A 226 -17.84 4.33 18.72
N ARG A 227 -17.55 5.55 18.27
CA ARG A 227 -16.18 6.01 18.08
C ARG A 227 -15.53 6.15 19.45
N CYS A 228 -14.29 5.74 19.56
CA CYS A 228 -13.48 6.10 20.74
C CYS A 228 -13.30 7.62 20.73
N THR A 229 -13.77 8.29 21.75
CA THR A 229 -13.55 9.72 22.00
C THR A 229 -12.37 9.89 22.95
#